data_196712b3a0ad4d91624d48a5c407afcb
#
_entry.id   196712b3a0ad4d91624d48a5c407afcb
#
_cell.length_a   1.000
_cell.length_b   1.000
_cell.length_c   1.000
_cell.angle_alpha   90.00
_cell.angle_beta   90.00
_cell.angle_gamma   90.00
#
_symmetry.space_group_name_H-M   'P 1'
#
loop_
_entity.id
_entity.type
_entity.pdbx_description
1 polymer ?
#
loop_
_entity_poly.entity_id
_entity_poly.type
_entity_poly.pdbx_seq_one_letter_code
_entity_poly.pdbx_strand_id
1 'polypeptide(L)'
;ECVVISDEIGSDLTLPGFKHIPTQSVSKDARERTIALYAPSKTFNLAGLVGSYHIIYNRMLRDRVEKASSLSHYNSPNVLSVHALIGAYRPEGYQWVDELREVLKSNADYAYNYILEHFKGVKLSKPEGTYMLYLDCEEWCKEHDTDIDTLLKAGVAVGVIWQDGRPFHRPYAIRLNLALPHVLVKEAFDRMDKYVFNAK
;
A
#
# COMPACT_ATOMS: atom_id res chain seq x y z
N GLU A 1 -28.85 -9.34 -2.42
CA GLU A 1 -27.65 -10.05 -1.94
C GLU A 1 -26.47 -9.72 -2.83
N CYS A 2 -25.33 -9.33 -2.27
CA CYS A 2 -24.11 -9.07 -3.02
C CYS A 2 -23.00 -10.04 -2.63
N VAL A 3 -22.12 -10.36 -3.57
CA VAL A 3 -20.84 -11.02 -3.32
C VAL A 3 -19.80 -9.93 -3.06
N VAL A 4 -18.96 -10.15 -2.07
CA VAL A 4 -17.85 -9.25 -1.73
C VAL A 4 -16.56 -9.81 -2.33
N ILE A 5 -15.82 -8.98 -3.03
CA ILE A 5 -14.43 -9.27 -3.42
C ILE A 5 -13.55 -8.41 -2.52
N SER A 6 -12.78 -9.06 -1.64
CA SER A 6 -11.89 -8.39 -0.71
C SER A 6 -10.44 -8.55 -1.15
N ASP A 7 -9.83 -7.45 -1.53
CA ASP A 7 -8.39 -7.42 -1.81
C ASP A 7 -7.62 -7.26 -0.50
N GLU A 8 -7.02 -8.34 -0.05
CA GLU A 8 -6.29 -8.45 1.23
C GLU A 8 -4.77 -8.49 1.01
N ILE A 9 -4.30 -8.03 -0.14
CA ILE A 9 -2.88 -8.10 -0.54
C ILE A 9 -1.92 -7.40 0.44
N GLY A 10 -2.42 -6.42 1.17
CA GLY A 10 -1.66 -5.66 2.18
C GLY A 10 -1.80 -6.18 3.62
N SER A 11 -2.49 -7.29 3.85
CA SER A 11 -2.88 -7.77 5.18
C SER A 11 -1.73 -8.01 6.15
N ASP A 12 -0.56 -8.43 5.65
CA ASP A 12 0.63 -8.71 6.47
C ASP A 12 1.41 -7.44 6.84
N LEU A 13 1.13 -6.31 6.20
CA LEU A 13 1.87 -5.05 6.37
C LEU A 13 1.17 -4.08 7.34
N THR A 14 0.45 -4.58 8.33
CA THR A 14 -0.01 -3.76 9.46
C THR A 14 1.17 -3.32 10.31
N LEU A 15 1.18 -2.05 10.72
CA LEU A 15 2.25 -1.53 11.58
C LEU A 15 2.17 -2.16 12.99
N PRO A 16 3.30 -2.31 13.70
CA PRO A 16 3.30 -2.78 15.08
C PRO A 16 2.31 -2.04 15.97
N GLY A 17 1.50 -2.80 16.71
CA GLY A 17 0.39 -2.28 17.52
C GLY A 17 -0.99 -2.37 16.86
N PHE A 18 -1.04 -2.66 15.56
CA PHE A 18 -2.29 -2.84 14.81
C PHE A 18 -2.42 -4.27 14.30
N LYS A 19 -3.66 -4.70 14.08
CA LYS A 19 -3.98 -6.04 13.60
C LYS A 19 -4.95 -5.97 12.44
N HIS A 20 -4.63 -6.65 11.36
CA HIS A 20 -5.55 -6.84 10.25
C HIS A 20 -6.74 -7.71 10.67
N ILE A 21 -7.94 -7.33 10.23
CA ILE A 21 -9.17 -8.10 10.42
C ILE A 21 -9.65 -8.55 9.03
N PRO A 22 -9.43 -9.81 8.65
CA PRO A 22 -9.89 -10.31 7.35
C PRO A 22 -11.40 -10.18 7.23
N THR A 23 -11.89 -9.71 6.09
CA THR A 23 -13.33 -9.55 5.82
C THR A 23 -14.12 -10.82 6.11
N GLN A 24 -13.56 -11.98 5.78
CA GLN A 24 -14.19 -13.29 6.03
C GLN A 24 -14.31 -13.67 7.53
N SER A 25 -13.59 -12.98 8.41
CA SER A 25 -13.61 -13.24 9.86
C SER A 25 -14.70 -12.45 10.62
N VAL A 26 -15.31 -11.45 9.98
CA VAL A 26 -16.24 -10.51 10.62
C VAL A 26 -17.52 -11.19 11.06
N SER A 27 -18.08 -12.09 10.22
CA SER A 27 -19.28 -12.85 10.52
C SER A 27 -19.40 -14.11 9.65
N LYS A 28 -20.31 -15.02 10.01
CA LYS A 28 -20.63 -16.17 9.16
C LYS A 28 -21.15 -15.75 7.79
N ASP A 29 -21.98 -14.72 7.73
CA ASP A 29 -22.51 -14.18 6.48
C ASP A 29 -21.39 -13.58 5.61
N ALA A 30 -20.50 -12.78 6.19
CA ALA A 30 -19.31 -12.26 5.48
C ALA A 30 -18.44 -13.39 4.93
N ARG A 31 -18.19 -14.44 5.73
CA ARG A 31 -17.43 -15.62 5.30
C ARG A 31 -18.01 -16.30 4.07
N GLU A 32 -19.34 -16.49 4.05
CA GLU A 32 -20.03 -17.21 2.98
C GLU A 32 -20.18 -16.41 1.68
N ARG A 33 -20.08 -15.08 1.74
CA ARG A 33 -20.25 -14.22 0.56
C ARG A 33 -18.96 -13.55 0.06
N THR A 34 -17.82 -13.79 0.71
CA THR A 34 -16.55 -13.12 0.36
C THR A 34 -15.62 -14.03 -0.42
N ILE A 35 -15.07 -13.48 -1.49
CA ILE A 35 -13.90 -13.96 -2.20
C ILE A 35 -12.73 -13.10 -1.72
N ALA A 36 -11.82 -13.66 -0.92
CA ALA A 36 -10.65 -12.94 -0.42
C ALA A 36 -9.42 -13.24 -1.29
N LEU A 37 -8.73 -12.19 -1.72
CA LEU A 37 -7.58 -12.26 -2.62
C LEU A 37 -6.30 -11.91 -1.85
N TYR A 38 -5.28 -12.74 -2.00
CA TYR A 38 -3.98 -12.61 -1.35
C TYR A 38 -2.84 -12.76 -2.36
N ALA A 39 -1.71 -12.15 -2.07
CA ALA A 39 -0.48 -12.37 -2.85
C ALA A 39 0.77 -12.05 -2.01
N PRO A 40 1.90 -12.70 -2.29
CA PRO A 40 3.17 -12.41 -1.64
C PRO A 40 3.83 -11.12 -2.18
N SER A 41 3.27 -10.54 -3.23
CA SER A 41 3.90 -9.47 -4.01
C SER A 41 4.20 -8.20 -3.22
N LYS A 42 3.33 -7.79 -2.28
CA LYS A 42 3.55 -6.61 -1.43
C LYS A 42 4.35 -6.95 -0.18
N THR A 43 3.95 -8.01 0.50
CA THR A 43 4.57 -8.47 1.74
C THR A 43 6.05 -8.80 1.56
N PHE A 44 6.40 -9.50 0.48
CA PHE A 44 7.75 -10.02 0.24
C PHE A 44 8.46 -9.39 -0.97
N ASN A 45 7.95 -8.26 -1.47
CA ASN A 45 8.50 -7.55 -2.63
C ASN A 45 8.65 -8.44 -3.89
N LEU A 46 7.66 -9.30 -4.14
CA LEU A 46 7.66 -10.28 -5.24
C LEU A 46 6.72 -9.89 -6.41
N ALA A 47 6.46 -8.59 -6.61
CA ALA A 47 5.51 -8.13 -7.62
C ALA A 47 5.91 -8.54 -9.06
N GLY A 48 7.21 -8.65 -9.34
CA GLY A 48 7.71 -9.11 -10.63
C GLY A 48 7.48 -10.60 -10.91
N LEU A 49 7.23 -11.40 -9.86
CA LEU A 49 6.87 -12.80 -9.94
C LEU A 49 5.34 -12.94 -9.81
N VAL A 50 4.64 -12.62 -10.86
CA VAL A 50 3.18 -12.59 -10.93
C VAL A 50 2.57 -13.84 -10.32
N GLY A 51 1.81 -13.69 -9.23
CA GLY A 51 1.15 -14.80 -8.54
C GLY A 51 0.26 -14.29 -7.42
N SER A 52 -0.94 -14.85 -7.34
CA SER A 52 -1.90 -14.57 -6.28
C SER A 52 -2.68 -15.85 -5.97
N TYR A 53 -3.34 -15.87 -4.84
CA TYR A 53 -4.26 -16.93 -4.47
C TYR A 53 -5.52 -16.33 -3.86
N HIS A 54 -6.59 -17.10 -3.85
CA HIS A 54 -7.83 -16.69 -3.23
C HIS A 54 -8.36 -17.75 -2.27
N ILE A 55 -9.10 -17.28 -1.27
CA ILE A 55 -9.79 -18.12 -0.31
C ILE A 55 -11.28 -17.92 -0.46
N ILE A 56 -12.01 -18.99 -0.75
CA ILE A 56 -13.46 -18.97 -0.93
C ILE A 56 -14.07 -20.12 -0.12
N TYR A 57 -14.77 -19.82 0.96
CA TYR A 57 -15.42 -20.83 1.81
C TYR A 57 -16.71 -21.39 1.18
N ASN A 58 -17.51 -20.53 0.55
CA ASN A 58 -18.73 -20.94 -0.11
C ASN A 58 -18.45 -21.79 -1.34
N ARG A 59 -18.85 -23.05 -1.29
CA ARG A 59 -18.62 -24.03 -2.36
C ARG A 59 -19.19 -23.57 -3.71
N MET A 60 -20.40 -23.03 -3.73
CA MET A 60 -21.05 -22.60 -4.96
C MET A 60 -20.30 -21.42 -5.62
N LEU A 61 -19.80 -20.48 -4.82
CA LEU A 61 -18.97 -19.39 -5.34
C LEU A 61 -17.64 -19.93 -5.87
N ARG A 62 -16.98 -20.81 -5.14
CA ARG A 62 -15.72 -21.45 -5.54
C ARG A 62 -15.86 -22.19 -6.87
N ASP A 63 -16.88 -23.05 -7.00
CA ASP A 63 -17.11 -23.83 -8.22
C ASP A 63 -17.37 -22.91 -9.43
N ARG A 64 -18.04 -21.77 -9.24
CA ARG A 64 -18.23 -20.76 -10.30
C ARG A 64 -16.92 -20.08 -10.71
N VAL A 65 -16.09 -19.70 -9.75
CA VAL A 65 -14.78 -19.09 -10.02
C VAL A 65 -13.88 -20.08 -10.73
N GLU A 66 -13.77 -21.32 -10.26
CA GLU A 66 -13.00 -22.38 -10.91
C GLU A 66 -13.45 -22.63 -12.36
N LYS A 67 -14.75 -22.74 -12.59
CA LYS A 67 -15.30 -22.92 -13.94
C LYS A 67 -14.97 -21.74 -14.85
N ALA A 68 -15.07 -20.50 -14.37
CA ALA A 68 -14.76 -19.32 -15.15
C ALA A 68 -13.25 -19.21 -15.43
N SER A 69 -12.41 -19.50 -14.43
CA SER A 69 -10.94 -19.41 -14.56
C SER A 69 -10.34 -20.50 -15.43
N SER A 70 -10.95 -21.70 -15.50
CA SER A 70 -10.49 -22.80 -16.37
C SER A 70 -10.54 -22.46 -17.86
N LEU A 71 -11.32 -21.44 -18.24
CA LEU A 71 -11.40 -20.95 -19.61
C LEU A 71 -10.26 -20.00 -20.01
N SER A 72 -9.40 -19.64 -19.06
CA SER A 72 -8.29 -18.71 -19.27
C SER A 72 -6.94 -19.38 -19.09
N HIS A 73 -6.10 -19.32 -20.10
CA HIS A 73 -4.71 -19.81 -20.04
C HIS A 73 -3.79 -18.93 -19.19
N TYR A 74 -4.26 -17.75 -18.74
CA TYR A 74 -3.47 -16.80 -17.95
C TYR A 74 -3.49 -17.08 -16.44
N ASN A 75 -4.23 -18.08 -15.98
CA ASN A 75 -4.41 -18.38 -14.55
C ASN A 75 -3.41 -19.40 -13.99
N SER A 76 -2.45 -19.86 -14.78
CA SER A 76 -1.41 -20.75 -14.31
C SER A 76 -0.18 -19.95 -13.90
N PRO A 77 0.21 -19.95 -12.59
CA PRO A 77 1.43 -19.30 -12.16
C PRO A 77 2.65 -19.98 -12.79
N ASN A 78 3.69 -19.22 -13.11
CA ASN A 78 4.94 -19.81 -13.57
C ASN A 78 5.69 -20.50 -12.41
N VAL A 79 6.63 -21.36 -12.76
CA VAL A 79 7.39 -22.17 -11.78
C VAL A 79 8.10 -21.30 -10.74
N LEU A 80 8.71 -20.19 -11.15
CA LEU A 80 9.42 -19.28 -10.24
C LEU A 80 8.45 -18.63 -9.23
N SER A 81 7.27 -18.23 -9.69
CA SER A 81 6.23 -17.67 -8.79
C SER A 81 5.78 -18.67 -7.74
N VAL A 82 5.60 -19.95 -8.12
CA VAL A 82 5.22 -21.01 -7.17
C VAL A 82 6.30 -21.22 -6.12
N HIS A 83 7.56 -21.37 -6.54
CA HIS A 83 8.67 -21.57 -5.60
C HIS A 83 8.92 -20.33 -4.73
N ALA A 84 8.78 -19.11 -5.26
CA ALA A 84 8.89 -17.89 -4.51
C ALA A 84 7.80 -17.77 -3.43
N LEU A 85 6.55 -18.12 -3.76
CA LEU A 85 5.45 -18.16 -2.80
C LEU A 85 5.72 -19.17 -1.67
N ILE A 86 6.13 -20.40 -2.01
CA ILE A 86 6.46 -21.42 -1.02
C ILE A 86 7.64 -20.97 -0.14
N GLY A 87 8.66 -20.35 -0.71
CA GLY A 87 9.80 -19.83 0.03
C GLY A 87 9.45 -18.66 0.95
N ALA A 88 8.63 -17.73 0.45
CA ALA A 88 8.22 -16.54 1.19
C ALA A 88 7.41 -16.86 2.45
N TYR A 89 6.48 -17.81 2.38
CA TYR A 89 5.62 -18.19 3.51
C TYR A 89 6.24 -19.25 4.44
N ARG A 90 7.57 -19.29 4.55
CA ARG A 90 8.28 -20.06 5.57
C ARG A 90 8.50 -19.24 6.83
N PRO A 91 8.85 -19.86 7.96
CA PRO A 91 9.14 -19.15 9.20
C PRO A 91 10.15 -18.01 9.05
N GLU A 92 11.20 -18.22 8.27
CA GLU A 92 12.23 -17.21 8.00
C GLU A 92 11.68 -16.00 7.22
N GLY A 93 10.72 -16.24 6.31
CA GLY A 93 10.02 -15.17 5.60
C GLY A 93 9.16 -14.33 6.54
N TYR A 94 8.46 -14.95 7.48
CA TYR A 94 7.69 -14.20 8.50
C TYR A 94 8.58 -13.41 9.44
N GLN A 95 9.73 -13.95 9.85
CA GLN A 95 10.71 -13.20 10.63
C GLN A 95 11.16 -11.94 9.89
N TRP A 96 11.48 -12.07 8.60
CA TRP A 96 11.84 -10.93 7.76
C TRP A 96 10.71 -9.87 7.68
N VAL A 97 9.46 -10.32 7.58
CA VAL A 97 8.29 -9.40 7.56
C VAL A 97 8.16 -8.65 8.89
N ASP A 98 8.37 -9.32 10.01
CA ASP A 98 8.31 -8.69 11.33
C ASP A 98 9.41 -7.60 11.47
N GLU A 99 10.63 -7.88 11.03
CA GLU A 99 11.72 -6.89 10.97
C GLU A 99 11.38 -5.71 10.03
N LEU A 100 10.81 -6.00 8.84
CA LEU A 100 10.36 -4.99 7.90
C LEU A 100 9.29 -4.07 8.51
N ARG A 101 8.33 -4.63 9.24
CA ARG A 101 7.24 -3.86 9.88
C ARG A 101 7.78 -2.85 10.89
N GLU A 102 8.84 -3.16 11.62
CA GLU A 102 9.51 -2.22 12.54
C GLU A 102 10.17 -1.06 11.76
N VAL A 103 10.82 -1.35 10.63
CA VAL A 103 11.40 -0.32 9.77
C VAL A 103 10.31 0.57 9.18
N LEU A 104 9.21 -0.02 8.68
CA LEU A 104 8.09 0.72 8.13
C LEU A 104 7.42 1.61 9.18
N LYS A 105 7.28 1.11 10.41
CA LYS A 105 6.77 1.90 11.53
C LYS A 105 7.65 3.10 11.82
N SER A 106 8.97 2.90 11.91
CA SER A 106 9.94 3.98 12.13
C SER A 106 9.84 5.04 11.03
N ASN A 107 9.76 4.63 9.77
CA ASN A 107 9.61 5.54 8.63
C ASN A 107 8.27 6.29 8.68
N ALA A 108 7.19 5.59 9.00
CA ALA A 108 5.85 6.17 9.07
C ALA A 108 5.73 7.19 10.22
N ASP A 109 6.24 6.85 11.41
CA ASP A 109 6.23 7.78 12.56
C ASP A 109 7.10 9.02 12.27
N TYR A 110 8.29 8.85 11.69
CA TYR A 110 9.13 9.96 11.27
C TYR A 110 8.42 10.86 10.27
N ALA A 111 7.92 10.29 9.17
CA ALA A 111 7.27 11.03 8.10
C ALA A 111 6.00 11.77 8.58
N TYR A 112 5.18 11.10 9.40
CA TYR A 112 3.97 11.68 9.98
C TYR A 112 4.29 12.91 10.83
N ASN A 113 5.23 12.80 11.78
CA ASN A 113 5.61 13.88 12.64
C ASN A 113 6.26 15.04 11.86
N TYR A 114 7.13 14.71 10.91
CA TYR A 114 7.80 15.72 10.07
C TYR A 114 6.78 16.55 9.27
N ILE A 115 5.78 15.92 8.67
CA ILE A 115 4.74 16.63 7.92
C ILE A 115 3.95 17.55 8.83
N LEU A 116 3.53 17.08 10.01
CA LEU A 116 2.77 17.90 10.96
C LEU A 116 3.55 19.12 11.45
N GLU A 117 4.87 18.98 11.60
CA GLU A 117 5.73 20.06 12.10
C GLU A 117 6.14 21.06 11.02
N HIS A 118 6.37 20.59 9.79
CA HIS A 118 7.03 21.36 8.74
C HIS A 118 6.15 21.70 7.54
N PHE A 119 5.20 20.84 7.15
CA PHE A 119 4.42 21.05 5.93
C PHE A 119 3.07 21.69 6.23
N LYS A 120 3.03 23.00 6.43
CA LYS A 120 1.79 23.76 6.68
C LYS A 120 0.82 23.59 5.50
N GLY A 121 -0.46 23.44 5.79
CA GLY A 121 -1.50 23.24 4.77
C GLY A 121 -1.57 21.82 4.18
N VAL A 122 -0.69 20.90 4.61
CA VAL A 122 -0.74 19.48 4.23
C VAL A 122 -1.41 18.67 5.33
N LYS A 123 -2.41 17.86 4.96
CA LYS A 123 -3.18 17.01 5.89
C LYS A 123 -2.97 15.54 5.58
N LEU A 124 -2.93 14.71 6.62
CA LEU A 124 -2.84 13.26 6.49
C LEU A 124 -3.43 12.58 7.71
N SER A 125 -3.84 11.31 7.52
CA SER A 125 -4.17 10.42 8.64
C SER A 125 -2.93 9.65 9.08
N LYS A 126 -2.82 9.36 10.39
CA LYS A 126 -1.75 8.50 10.88
C LYS A 126 -1.94 7.08 10.31
N PRO A 127 -0.92 6.50 9.65
CA PRO A 127 -1.06 5.18 9.07
C PRO A 127 -1.08 4.09 10.14
N GLU A 128 -1.94 3.09 9.94
CA GLU A 128 -2.03 1.88 10.78
C GLU A 128 -1.44 0.65 10.07
N GLY A 129 -1.18 0.78 8.78
CA GLY A 129 -0.65 -0.29 7.93
C GLY A 129 -0.10 0.23 6.63
N THR A 130 0.45 -0.67 5.85
CA THR A 130 1.13 -0.44 4.58
C THR A 130 2.42 0.38 4.70
N TYR A 131 3.01 0.68 3.56
CA TYR A 131 4.18 1.53 3.41
C TYR A 131 3.86 2.83 2.65
N MET A 132 2.57 3.18 2.58
CA MET A 132 2.12 4.33 1.81
C MET A 132 1.57 5.40 2.74
N LEU A 133 1.96 6.66 2.50
CA LEU A 133 1.26 7.83 3.03
C LEU A 133 0.41 8.47 1.95
N TYR A 134 -0.76 8.95 2.35
CA TYR A 134 -1.67 9.70 1.49
C TYR A 134 -1.84 11.11 2.07
N LEU A 135 -1.39 12.11 1.33
CA LEU A 135 -1.33 13.49 1.75
C LEU A 135 -2.33 14.32 0.95
N ASP A 136 -3.16 15.06 1.65
CA ASP A 136 -4.04 16.07 1.08
C ASP A 136 -3.33 17.43 1.11
N CYS A 137 -3.00 17.94 -0.07
CA CYS A 137 -2.27 19.19 -0.27
C CYS A 137 -3.19 20.35 -0.73
N GLU A 138 -4.52 20.22 -0.61
CA GLU A 138 -5.46 21.22 -1.14
C GLU A 138 -5.25 22.59 -0.51
N GLU A 139 -5.11 22.65 0.82
CA GLU A 139 -4.90 23.91 1.54
C GLU A 139 -3.55 24.54 1.18
N TRP A 140 -2.49 23.73 1.14
CA TRP A 140 -1.16 24.17 0.71
C TRP A 140 -1.17 24.75 -0.71
N CYS A 141 -1.81 24.07 -1.67
CA CYS A 141 -1.92 24.54 -3.04
C CYS A 141 -2.65 25.88 -3.14
N LYS A 142 -3.74 26.06 -2.38
CA LYS A 142 -4.50 27.32 -2.32
C LYS A 142 -3.69 28.48 -1.73
N GLU A 143 -2.96 28.23 -0.66
CA GLU A 143 -2.12 29.24 0.02
C GLU A 143 -0.95 29.72 -0.86
N HIS A 144 -0.47 28.85 -1.76
CA HIS A 144 0.65 29.14 -2.66
C HIS A 144 0.21 29.48 -4.09
N ASP A 145 -1.09 29.68 -4.33
CA ASP A 145 -1.67 29.97 -5.67
C ASP A 145 -1.14 29.01 -6.75
N THR A 146 -1.13 27.72 -6.45
CA THR A 146 -0.57 26.65 -7.28
C THR A 146 -1.54 25.48 -7.45
N ASP A 147 -1.22 24.56 -8.33
CA ASP A 147 -2.01 23.37 -8.62
C ASP A 147 -1.25 22.07 -8.38
N ILE A 148 -1.98 20.96 -8.46
CA ILE A 148 -1.42 19.62 -8.27
C ILE A 148 -0.39 19.24 -9.34
N ASP A 149 -0.55 19.72 -10.59
CA ASP A 149 0.38 19.41 -11.67
C ASP A 149 1.73 20.07 -11.43
N THR A 150 1.72 21.28 -10.90
CA THR A 150 2.94 22.00 -10.48
C THR A 150 3.60 21.28 -9.30
N LEU A 151 2.83 20.83 -8.31
CA LEU A 151 3.35 20.06 -7.17
C LEU A 151 3.97 18.73 -7.63
N LEU A 152 3.33 18.00 -8.57
CA LEU A 152 3.88 16.78 -9.14
C LEU A 152 5.22 17.02 -9.84
N LYS A 153 5.33 18.09 -10.62
CA LYS A 153 6.58 18.49 -11.29
C LYS A 153 7.66 18.89 -10.30
N ALA A 154 7.30 19.59 -9.22
CA ALA A 154 8.25 19.98 -8.18
C ALA A 154 8.90 18.75 -7.52
N GLY A 155 8.14 17.68 -7.26
CA GLY A 155 8.69 16.42 -6.76
C GLY A 155 9.73 15.82 -7.70
N VAL A 156 9.43 15.75 -8.98
CA VAL A 156 10.37 15.26 -9.98
C VAL A 156 11.64 16.13 -10.02
N ALA A 157 11.50 17.44 -9.94
CA ALA A 157 12.63 18.39 -9.99
C ALA A 157 13.60 18.19 -8.80
N VAL A 158 13.11 17.77 -7.63
CA VAL A 158 13.96 17.52 -6.44
C VAL A 158 14.36 16.05 -6.30
N GLY A 159 14.00 15.20 -7.27
CA GLY A 159 14.32 13.77 -7.29
C GLY A 159 13.49 12.94 -6.30
N VAL A 160 12.32 13.43 -5.88
CA VAL A 160 11.36 12.71 -5.05
C VAL A 160 10.08 12.51 -5.85
N ILE A 161 9.89 11.30 -6.39
CA ILE A 161 8.76 10.98 -7.24
C ILE A 161 7.63 10.41 -6.39
N TRP A 162 6.55 11.14 -6.25
CA TRP A 162 5.30 10.68 -5.64
C TRP A 162 4.22 10.41 -6.67
N GLN A 163 3.20 9.69 -6.27
CA GLN A 163 2.08 9.37 -7.15
C GLN A 163 0.98 10.42 -7.05
N ASP A 164 0.35 10.68 -8.19
CA ASP A 164 -0.85 11.50 -8.31
C ASP A 164 -2.03 10.85 -7.56
N GLY A 165 -2.71 11.61 -6.72
CA GLY A 165 -3.87 11.14 -5.95
C GLY A 165 -5.19 11.20 -6.72
N ARG A 166 -5.26 11.85 -7.87
CA ARG A 166 -6.49 11.98 -8.69
C ARG A 166 -7.13 10.64 -9.07
N PRO A 167 -6.37 9.58 -9.43
CA PRO A 167 -6.95 8.25 -9.65
C PRO A 167 -7.63 7.64 -8.41
N PHE A 168 -7.35 8.19 -7.23
CA PHE A 168 -7.97 7.80 -5.94
C PHE A 168 -9.05 8.79 -5.48
N HIS A 169 -9.66 9.52 -6.43
CA HIS A 169 -10.75 10.48 -6.22
C HIS A 169 -10.40 11.65 -5.26
N ARG A 170 -9.14 12.08 -5.23
CA ARG A 170 -8.66 13.24 -4.46
C ARG A 170 -7.84 14.16 -5.35
N PRO A 171 -8.41 15.30 -5.82
CA PRO A 171 -7.81 16.14 -6.84
C PRO A 171 -6.51 16.83 -6.43
N TYR A 172 -6.29 17.01 -5.13
CA TYR A 172 -5.10 17.67 -4.58
C TYR A 172 -4.23 16.72 -3.71
N ALA A 173 -4.40 15.42 -3.87
CA ALA A 173 -3.63 14.50 -3.06
C ALA A 173 -2.40 13.94 -3.79
N ILE A 174 -1.39 13.59 -2.99
CA ILE A 174 -0.22 12.84 -3.43
C ILE A 174 -0.04 11.60 -2.55
N ARG A 175 0.59 10.56 -3.10
CA ARG A 175 0.86 9.32 -2.39
C ARG A 175 2.36 9.05 -2.36
N LEU A 176 2.92 8.94 -1.15
CA LEU A 176 4.35 8.67 -0.90
C LEU A 176 4.56 7.22 -0.53
N ASN A 177 5.63 6.61 -1.05
CA ASN A 177 6.08 5.28 -0.67
C ASN A 177 7.22 5.40 0.36
N LEU A 178 7.06 4.76 1.51
CA LEU A 178 8.04 4.76 2.62
C LEU A 178 8.87 3.46 2.71
N ALA A 179 8.70 2.51 1.78
CA ALA A 179 9.46 1.26 1.77
C ALA A 179 10.90 1.48 1.26
N LEU A 180 11.63 2.30 1.96
CA LEU A 180 13.02 2.68 1.68
C LEU A 180 13.86 2.60 2.96
N PRO A 181 15.20 2.49 2.87
CA PRO A 181 16.07 2.72 4.02
C PRO A 181 15.78 4.08 4.67
N HIS A 182 15.77 4.11 6.01
CA HIS A 182 15.40 5.31 6.77
C HIS A 182 16.19 6.56 6.39
N VAL A 183 17.48 6.40 6.06
CA VAL A 183 18.35 7.51 5.61
C VAL A 183 17.83 8.15 4.32
N LEU A 184 17.31 7.35 3.37
CA LEU A 184 16.76 7.87 2.12
C LEU A 184 15.40 8.53 2.33
N VAL A 185 14.60 8.03 3.28
CA VAL A 185 13.35 8.71 3.67
C VAL A 185 13.68 10.09 4.23
N LYS A 186 14.64 10.21 5.15
CA LYS A 186 15.06 11.51 5.68
C LYS A 186 15.55 12.46 4.60
N GLU A 187 16.41 11.99 3.71
CA GLU A 187 16.92 12.80 2.60
C GLU A 187 15.79 13.30 1.69
N ALA A 188 14.81 12.44 1.40
CA ALA A 188 13.64 12.84 0.61
C ALA A 188 12.84 13.94 1.31
N PHE A 189 12.60 13.81 2.61
CA PHE A 189 11.87 14.81 3.40
C PHE A 189 12.63 16.13 3.50
N ASP A 190 13.95 16.12 3.69
CA ASP A 190 14.79 17.33 3.68
C ASP A 190 14.72 18.07 2.34
N ARG A 191 14.70 17.33 1.22
CA ARG A 191 14.56 17.92 -0.13
C ARG A 191 13.16 18.49 -0.35
N MET A 192 12.11 17.77 0.05
CA MET A 192 10.72 18.25 -0.04
C MET A 192 10.52 19.51 0.78
N ASP A 193 11.03 19.54 2.00
CA ASP A 193 10.95 20.68 2.90
C ASP A 193 11.61 21.91 2.26
N LYS A 194 12.90 21.80 1.93
CA LYS A 194 13.72 22.90 1.48
C LYS A 194 13.30 23.48 0.12
N TYR A 195 12.87 22.63 -0.80
CA TYR A 195 12.72 23.02 -2.20
C TYR A 195 11.30 22.96 -2.74
N VAL A 196 10.34 22.44 -1.96
CA VAL A 196 8.94 22.34 -2.36
C VAL A 196 8.03 23.02 -1.34
N PHE A 197 7.87 22.44 -0.16
CA PHE A 197 6.85 22.88 0.81
C PHE A 197 7.20 24.19 1.53
N ASN A 198 8.48 24.46 1.75
CA ASN A 198 8.98 25.71 2.39
C ASN A 198 9.99 26.44 1.48
N ALA A 199 9.93 26.25 0.16
CA ALA A 199 10.73 27.00 -0.79
C ALA A 199 10.46 28.52 -0.64
N LYS A 200 11.54 29.33 -0.54
CA LYS A 200 11.47 30.78 -0.43
C LYS A 200 11.43 31.42 -1.82
#